data_22fd670653f0e0f9591309acdee66c8c
#
_entry.id   22fd670653f0e0f9591309acdee66c8c
#
_cell.length_a   1.000
_cell.length_b   1.000
_cell.length_c   1.000
_cell.angle_alpha   90.00
_cell.angle_beta   90.00
_cell.angle_gamma   90.00
#
_symmetry.space_group_name_H-M   'P 1'
#
loop_
_entity.id
_entity.type
_entity.pdbx_description
1 polymer ?
#
loop_
_entity_poly.entity_id
_entity_poly.type
_entity_poly.pdbx_seq_one_letter_code
_entity_poly.pdbx_strand_id
1 'polypeptide(L)'
;MGPGKRSLGSLKAGSLIAAAVLVGVVSFNSGALAQTPTAPTENAAPTADNAVMLTIFLKHDQSRPLSELNAQLEKQGYYKAFPPAGIEVVSWYVMMGIGQVVTLRLPASRLREVNRILENTAWSSYRTEFYPTYDYKAIGVAAHDKAQ
;
A
#
# COMPACT_ATOMS: atom_id res chain seq x y z
N MET A 1 -40.81 44.65 -14.05
CA MET A 1 -42.12 44.05 -13.76
C MET A 1 -41.80 42.86 -12.88
N GLY A 2 -41.82 42.94 -11.60
CA GLY A 2 -42.81 43.26 -10.62
C GLY A 2 -43.51 42.04 -10.12
N PRO A 3 -43.86 41.99 -8.87
CA PRO A 3 -43.40 40.98 -7.86
C PRO A 3 -44.63 40.26 -7.22
N GLY A 4 -44.40 39.32 -6.36
CA GLY A 4 -45.47 38.76 -5.51
C GLY A 4 -44.86 37.83 -4.47
N LYS A 5 -44.69 38.16 -3.39
CA LYS A 5 -45.20 38.48 -2.05
C LYS A 5 -46.32 37.56 -1.54
N ARG A 6 -46.06 37.09 -0.30
CA ARG A 6 -46.92 36.73 0.85
C ARG A 6 -47.36 35.25 0.89
N SER A 7 -47.46 34.57 2.05
CA SER A 7 -47.95 35.02 3.36
C SER A 7 -47.64 34.02 4.44
N LEU A 8 -47.47 34.58 5.65
CA LEU A 8 -47.43 33.96 6.98
C LEU A 8 -48.75 33.21 7.32
N GLY A 9 -48.64 32.25 8.24
CA GLY A 9 -49.71 31.71 9.07
C GLY A 9 -49.11 30.80 10.14
N SER A 10 -48.86 31.15 11.18
CA SER A 10 -49.21 31.48 12.57
C SER A 10 -50.27 30.56 13.23
N LEU A 11 -49.80 29.99 14.37
CA LEU A 11 -50.49 29.62 15.61
C LEU A 11 -51.39 28.38 15.66
N LYS A 12 -51.13 27.40 16.57
CA LYS A 12 -51.66 27.43 17.93
C LYS A 12 -51.11 26.28 18.79
N ALA A 13 -50.85 26.65 20.04
CA ALA A 13 -50.52 25.80 21.15
C ALA A 13 -51.71 24.93 21.60
N GLY A 14 -51.40 23.79 22.19
CA GLY A 14 -52.35 22.96 22.90
C GLY A 14 -51.58 22.03 23.87
N SER A 15 -51.53 22.49 25.12
CA SER A 15 -51.06 21.76 26.29
C SER A 15 -52.11 20.77 26.75
N LEU A 16 -51.73 19.52 27.04
CA LEU A 16 -52.43 18.69 28.05
C LEU A 16 -51.49 17.63 28.64
N ILE A 17 -51.47 17.65 29.92
CA ILE A 17 -50.78 16.81 30.92
C ILE A 17 -51.51 15.46 31.00
N ALA A 18 -50.77 14.33 31.09
CA ALA A 18 -51.14 13.24 32.00
C ALA A 18 -50.09 12.13 32.07
N ALA A 19 -49.63 11.96 33.25
CA ALA A 19 -49.45 10.71 34.02
C ALA A 19 -48.35 9.71 33.62
N ALA A 20 -47.46 9.58 34.59
CA ALA A 20 -46.40 8.61 34.76
C ALA A 20 -46.90 7.15 34.81
N VAL A 21 -46.17 6.26 34.18
CA VAL A 21 -45.97 4.89 34.64
C VAL A 21 -44.49 4.54 34.51
N LEU A 22 -43.85 4.40 35.68
CA LEU A 22 -42.51 3.83 35.81
C LEU A 22 -42.59 2.33 35.59
N VAL A 23 -42.07 1.85 34.48
CA VAL A 23 -41.68 0.45 34.34
C VAL A 23 -40.17 0.46 34.08
N GLY A 24 -39.43 0.05 35.12
CA GLY A 24 -38.00 -0.15 35.04
C GLY A 24 -37.65 -1.30 34.11
N VAL A 25 -37.17 -1.00 32.95
CA VAL A 25 -36.47 -1.98 32.08
C VAL A 25 -34.98 -1.78 32.31
N VAL A 26 -34.39 -2.69 33.06
CA VAL A 26 -32.95 -2.81 33.20
C VAL A 26 -32.44 -3.32 31.85
N SER A 27 -32.06 -2.42 30.97
CA SER A 27 -31.36 -2.73 29.75
C SER A 27 -29.92 -3.06 30.08
N PHE A 28 -29.56 -4.34 30.07
CA PHE A 28 -28.16 -4.75 29.99
C PHE A 28 -27.62 -4.32 28.65
N ASN A 29 -26.99 -3.17 28.64
CA ASN A 29 -26.26 -2.69 27.47
C ASN A 29 -24.93 -3.48 27.40
N SER A 30 -24.96 -4.66 26.80
CA SER A 30 -23.74 -5.35 26.37
C SER A 30 -23.14 -4.53 25.23
N GLY A 31 -22.33 -3.56 25.60
CA GLY A 31 -21.50 -2.81 24.66
C GLY A 31 -20.48 -3.76 24.04
N ALA A 32 -20.87 -4.48 23.01
CA ALA A 32 -19.92 -5.04 22.07
C ALA A 32 -19.24 -3.85 21.40
N LEU A 33 -18.03 -3.52 21.85
CA LEU A 33 -17.12 -2.64 21.11
C LEU A 33 -16.83 -3.34 19.79
N ALA A 34 -17.60 -3.01 18.77
CA ALA A 34 -17.26 -3.33 17.41
C ALA A 34 -15.92 -2.63 17.12
N GLN A 35 -14.83 -3.37 17.21
CA GLN A 35 -13.54 -2.91 16.69
C GLN A 35 -13.75 -2.77 15.19
N THR A 36 -13.90 -1.53 14.73
CA THR A 36 -13.82 -1.20 13.32
C THR A 36 -12.43 -1.62 12.87
N PRO A 37 -12.27 -2.57 11.92
CA PRO A 37 -10.94 -2.90 11.40
C PRO A 37 -10.38 -1.62 10.79
N THR A 38 -9.33 -1.08 11.42
CA THR A 38 -8.58 0.04 10.88
C THR A 38 -7.99 -0.43 9.56
N ALA A 39 -8.44 0.14 8.46
CA ALA A 39 -7.86 -0.14 7.16
C ALA A 39 -6.34 0.13 7.23
N PRO A 40 -5.48 -0.75 6.68
CA PRO A 40 -4.05 -0.52 6.66
C PRO A 40 -3.77 0.84 6.03
N THR A 41 -3.06 1.71 6.74
CA THR A 41 -2.64 3.01 6.19
C THR A 41 -1.70 2.72 5.02
N GLU A 42 -2.09 3.09 3.82
CA GLU A 42 -1.39 2.76 2.56
C GLU A 42 0.08 3.24 2.53
N ASN A 43 0.42 4.20 3.38
CA ASN A 43 1.76 4.79 3.51
C ASN A 43 2.46 4.49 4.85
N ALA A 44 2.03 3.48 5.60
CA ALA A 44 2.72 3.10 6.82
C ALA A 44 4.17 2.69 6.52
N ALA A 45 5.12 3.16 7.34
CA ALA A 45 6.50 2.69 7.25
C ALA A 45 6.58 1.18 7.50
N PRO A 46 7.57 0.47 6.89
CA PRO A 46 7.76 -0.96 7.15
C PRO A 46 8.02 -1.19 8.64
N THR A 47 7.26 -2.09 9.25
CA THR A 47 7.48 -2.60 10.61
C THR A 47 7.72 -4.10 10.54
N ALA A 48 8.18 -4.72 11.63
CA ALA A 48 8.37 -6.17 11.68
C ALA A 48 7.12 -6.97 11.27
N ASP A 49 5.93 -6.41 11.56
CA ASP A 49 4.65 -7.10 11.37
C ASP A 49 4.05 -6.89 9.96
N ASN A 50 4.42 -5.81 9.25
CA ASN A 50 3.82 -5.47 7.96
C ASN A 50 4.83 -5.45 6.80
N ALA A 51 6.14 -5.59 7.10
CA ALA A 51 7.18 -5.55 6.09
C ALA A 51 7.30 -6.89 5.35
N VAL A 52 7.31 -6.81 4.05
CA VAL A 52 7.70 -7.91 3.17
C VAL A 52 8.98 -7.54 2.42
N MET A 53 9.80 -8.53 2.13
CA MET A 53 10.88 -8.37 1.18
C MET A 53 10.42 -8.86 -0.19
N LEU A 54 10.77 -8.08 -1.22
CA LEU A 54 10.44 -8.38 -2.60
C LEU A 54 11.70 -8.32 -3.45
N THR A 55 12.10 -9.46 -4.00
CA THR A 55 13.19 -9.52 -4.98
C THR A 55 12.63 -9.45 -6.37
N ILE A 56 13.13 -8.50 -7.15
CA ILE A 56 12.68 -8.18 -8.50
C ILE A 56 13.82 -8.41 -9.47
N PHE A 57 13.59 -9.28 -10.45
CA PHE A 57 14.50 -9.45 -11.58
C PHE A 57 14.03 -8.56 -12.73
N LEU A 58 14.93 -7.69 -13.19
CA LEU A 58 14.76 -6.79 -14.31
C LEU A 58 15.62 -7.35 -15.47
N LYS A 59 15.06 -8.30 -16.21
CA LYS A 59 15.77 -9.03 -17.26
C LYS A 59 15.87 -8.19 -18.52
N HIS A 60 17.09 -7.98 -19.00
CA HIS A 60 17.35 -7.25 -20.23
C HIS A 60 16.80 -8.00 -21.45
N ASP A 61 16.28 -7.25 -22.41
CA ASP A 61 16.11 -7.72 -23.77
C ASP A 61 17.47 -7.73 -24.47
N GLN A 62 18.08 -8.92 -24.55
CA GLN A 62 19.41 -9.08 -25.13
C GLN A 62 19.46 -8.93 -26.66
N SER A 63 18.31 -8.78 -27.32
CA SER A 63 18.25 -8.48 -28.76
C SER A 63 18.54 -7.00 -29.08
N ARG A 64 18.62 -6.15 -28.04
CA ARG A 64 18.81 -4.69 -28.17
C ARG A 64 20.07 -4.22 -27.45
N PRO A 65 20.79 -3.22 -27.97
CA PRO A 65 21.93 -2.63 -27.28
C PRO A 65 21.54 -2.02 -25.93
N LEU A 66 22.39 -2.16 -24.91
CA LEU A 66 22.14 -1.60 -23.57
C LEU A 66 21.91 -0.09 -23.57
N SER A 67 22.61 0.64 -24.44
CA SER A 67 22.43 2.09 -24.61
C SER A 67 21.02 2.47 -25.05
N GLU A 68 20.42 1.68 -25.91
CA GLU A 68 19.03 1.87 -26.35
C GLU A 68 18.03 1.59 -25.23
N LEU A 69 18.23 0.51 -24.48
CA LEU A 69 17.40 0.18 -23.32
C LEU A 69 17.47 1.27 -22.26
N ASN A 70 18.66 1.79 -21.96
CA ASN A 70 18.85 2.88 -20.99
C ASN A 70 18.18 4.17 -21.44
N ALA A 71 18.36 4.57 -22.71
CA ALA A 71 17.67 5.75 -23.25
C ALA A 71 16.15 5.63 -23.17
N GLN A 72 15.61 4.43 -23.36
CA GLN A 72 14.18 4.19 -23.21
C GLN A 72 13.73 4.30 -21.76
N LEU A 73 14.50 3.79 -20.80
CA LEU A 73 14.22 3.90 -19.36
C LEU A 73 14.21 5.37 -18.91
N GLU A 74 15.19 6.15 -19.35
CA GLU A 74 15.25 7.61 -19.08
C GLU A 74 14.02 8.32 -19.63
N LYS A 75 13.66 8.05 -20.88
CA LYS A 75 12.48 8.64 -21.53
C LYS A 75 11.19 8.34 -20.79
N GLN A 76 11.07 7.14 -20.21
CA GLN A 76 9.90 6.70 -19.43
C GLN A 76 9.95 7.15 -17.97
N GLY A 77 11.02 7.82 -17.54
CA GLY A 77 11.18 8.32 -16.18
C GLY A 77 11.41 7.23 -15.12
N TYR A 78 11.96 6.07 -15.54
CA TYR A 78 12.23 4.95 -14.64
C TYR A 78 13.06 5.36 -13.43
N TYR A 79 14.23 5.98 -13.64
CA TYR A 79 15.13 6.40 -12.56
C TYR A 79 14.57 7.50 -11.65
N LYS A 80 13.53 8.20 -12.09
CA LYS A 80 12.82 9.18 -11.28
C LYS A 80 11.73 8.54 -10.41
N ALA A 81 11.11 7.48 -10.90
CA ALA A 81 9.97 6.84 -10.26
C ALA A 81 10.34 5.62 -9.41
N PHE A 82 11.43 4.92 -9.76
CA PHE A 82 11.86 3.70 -9.11
C PHE A 82 13.26 3.84 -8.47
N PRO A 83 13.45 3.44 -7.20
CA PRO A 83 12.43 2.92 -6.29
C PRO A 83 11.49 4.02 -5.77
N PRO A 84 10.22 3.68 -5.40
CA PRO A 84 9.29 4.65 -4.82
C PRO A 84 9.81 5.25 -3.52
N ALA A 85 9.47 6.51 -3.25
CA ALA A 85 9.87 7.19 -2.04
C ALA A 85 9.43 6.44 -0.78
N GLY A 86 10.31 6.35 0.24
CA GLY A 86 10.05 5.68 1.51
C GLY A 86 10.05 4.15 1.45
N ILE A 87 10.47 3.55 0.34
CA ILE A 87 10.75 2.11 0.24
C ILE A 87 12.25 1.88 0.41
N GLU A 88 12.61 0.96 1.31
CA GLU A 88 14.01 0.58 1.55
C GLU A 88 14.54 -0.27 0.41
N VAL A 89 15.68 0.11 -0.15
CA VAL A 89 16.45 -0.72 -1.08
C VAL A 89 17.44 -1.56 -0.26
N VAL A 90 17.14 -2.84 -0.10
CA VAL A 90 18.01 -3.79 0.61
C VAL A 90 19.23 -4.13 -0.22
N SER A 91 19.03 -4.33 -1.52
CA SER A 91 20.12 -4.61 -2.47
C SER A 91 19.74 -4.21 -3.88
N TRP A 92 20.75 -3.86 -4.69
CA TRP A 92 20.58 -3.60 -6.12
C TRP A 92 21.86 -4.03 -6.84
N TYR A 93 21.79 -5.11 -7.56
CA TYR A 93 22.94 -5.70 -8.24
C TYR A 93 22.68 -5.90 -9.74
N VAL A 94 23.74 -5.96 -10.51
CA VAL A 94 23.71 -6.44 -11.88
C VAL A 94 24.13 -7.92 -11.86
N MET A 95 23.28 -8.77 -12.39
CA MET A 95 23.57 -10.18 -12.65
C MET A 95 23.90 -10.34 -14.12
N MET A 96 25.18 -10.62 -14.43
CA MET A 96 25.67 -10.74 -15.81
C MET A 96 24.86 -11.79 -16.58
N GLY A 97 24.46 -11.45 -17.80
CA GLY A 97 23.65 -12.31 -18.65
C GLY A 97 22.14 -12.33 -18.34
N ILE A 98 21.72 -11.67 -17.27
CA ILE A 98 20.30 -11.55 -16.90
C ILE A 98 19.85 -10.09 -16.93
N GLY A 99 20.46 -9.23 -16.11
CA GLY A 99 20.08 -7.84 -15.96
C GLY A 99 20.23 -7.38 -14.52
N GLN A 100 19.31 -6.56 -14.03
CA GLN A 100 19.37 -6.05 -12.66
C GLN A 100 18.52 -6.92 -11.73
N VAL A 101 18.97 -7.07 -10.49
CA VAL A 101 18.25 -7.72 -9.40
C VAL A 101 18.16 -6.74 -8.25
N VAL A 102 16.94 -6.40 -7.87
CA VAL A 102 16.66 -5.44 -6.80
C VAL A 102 15.87 -6.12 -5.70
N THR A 103 16.31 -5.98 -4.46
CA THR A 103 15.53 -6.43 -3.30
C THR A 103 15.07 -5.21 -2.52
N LEU A 104 13.77 -5.09 -2.36
CA LEU A 104 13.11 -4.03 -1.62
C LEU A 104 12.54 -4.57 -0.30
N ARG A 105 12.48 -3.70 0.72
CA ARG A 105 11.69 -3.92 1.93
C ARG A 105 10.57 -2.88 1.98
N LEU A 106 9.33 -3.33 2.04
CA LEU A 106 8.16 -2.46 1.93
C LEU A 106 6.95 -3.04 2.68
N PRO A 107 5.98 -2.21 3.08
CA PRO A 107 4.69 -2.69 3.55
C PRO A 107 3.97 -3.46 2.43
N ALA A 108 3.30 -4.56 2.77
CA ALA A 108 2.57 -5.37 1.80
C ALA A 108 1.52 -4.56 1.02
N SER A 109 0.93 -3.52 1.63
CA SER A 109 -0.03 -2.60 0.99
C SER A 109 0.56 -1.85 -0.20
N ARG A 110 1.89 -1.67 -0.26
CA ARG A 110 2.59 -0.94 -1.33
C ARG A 110 3.10 -1.83 -2.48
N LEU A 111 2.88 -3.14 -2.43
CA LEU A 111 3.28 -4.05 -3.52
C LEU A 111 2.71 -3.63 -4.87
N ARG A 112 1.44 -3.24 -4.89
CA ARG A 112 0.77 -2.78 -6.11
C ARG A 112 1.42 -1.51 -6.69
N GLU A 113 1.84 -0.58 -5.84
CA GLU A 113 2.53 0.65 -6.27
C GLU A 113 3.84 0.32 -7.00
N VAL A 114 4.68 -0.54 -6.40
CA VAL A 114 5.93 -0.99 -7.02
C VAL A 114 5.69 -1.63 -8.39
N ASN A 115 4.73 -2.55 -8.47
CA ASN A 115 4.40 -3.21 -9.73
C ASN A 115 3.96 -2.18 -10.79
N ARG A 116 3.04 -1.26 -10.45
CA ARG A 116 2.53 -0.25 -11.37
C ARG A 116 3.62 0.70 -11.89
N ILE A 117 4.57 1.07 -11.05
CA ILE A 117 5.71 1.89 -11.48
C ILE A 117 6.53 1.14 -12.54
N LEU A 118 6.85 -0.14 -12.31
CA LEU A 118 7.61 -0.93 -13.26
C LEU A 118 6.84 -1.20 -14.56
N GLU A 119 5.54 -1.47 -14.47
CA GLU A 119 4.66 -1.58 -15.66
C GLU A 119 4.74 -0.33 -16.53
N ASN A 120 4.69 0.86 -15.92
CA ASN A 120 4.64 2.12 -16.65
C ASN A 120 6.01 2.60 -17.15
N THR A 121 7.11 2.20 -16.48
CA THR A 121 8.42 2.83 -16.73
C THR A 121 9.51 1.87 -17.19
N ALA A 122 9.32 0.55 -17.04
CA ALA A 122 10.36 -0.44 -17.26
C ALA A 122 10.03 -1.52 -18.30
N TRP A 123 8.77 -1.83 -18.55
CA TRP A 123 8.38 -2.98 -19.40
C TRP A 123 8.79 -2.88 -20.87
N SER A 124 9.08 -1.69 -21.35
CA SER A 124 9.63 -1.54 -22.70
C SER A 124 11.11 -1.94 -22.81
N SER A 125 11.81 -2.07 -21.67
CA SER A 125 13.24 -2.38 -21.59
C SER A 125 13.54 -3.66 -20.82
N TYR A 126 12.65 -4.03 -19.91
CA TYR A 126 12.82 -5.20 -19.05
C TYR A 126 11.62 -6.14 -19.08
N ARG A 127 11.92 -7.44 -19.02
CA ARG A 127 10.99 -8.44 -18.51
C ARG A 127 11.16 -8.51 -17.00
N THR A 128 10.07 -8.33 -16.25
CA THR A 128 10.09 -8.30 -14.79
C THR A 128 9.58 -9.59 -14.18
N GLU A 129 10.24 -10.06 -13.12
CA GLU A 129 9.78 -11.18 -12.31
C GLU A 129 9.85 -10.76 -10.84
N PHE A 130 8.85 -11.15 -10.04
CA PHE A 130 8.68 -10.72 -8.66
C PHE A 130 8.65 -11.94 -7.75
N TYR A 131 9.50 -11.93 -6.71
CA TYR A 131 9.61 -13.02 -5.76
C TYR A 131 9.51 -12.48 -4.33
N PRO A 132 8.48 -12.85 -3.55
CA PRO A 132 8.51 -12.65 -2.11
C PRO A 132 9.75 -13.34 -1.53
N THR A 133 10.47 -12.63 -0.69
CA THR A 133 11.75 -13.07 -0.14
C THR A 133 11.77 -12.85 1.37
N TYR A 134 12.57 -13.58 2.10
CA TYR A 134 12.85 -13.32 3.51
C TYR A 134 14.34 -13.47 3.78
N ASP A 135 14.84 -12.78 4.79
CA ASP A 135 16.24 -12.85 5.19
C ASP A 135 16.49 -14.13 6.00
N TYR A 136 17.26 -15.03 5.42
CA TYR A 136 17.67 -16.30 6.05
C TYR A 136 19.12 -16.25 6.55
N LYS A 137 19.84 -15.15 6.35
CA LYS A 137 21.29 -15.07 6.59
C LYS A 137 21.69 -15.47 8.01
N ALA A 138 21.05 -14.89 9.02
CA ALA A 138 21.38 -15.18 10.41
C ALA A 138 21.12 -16.66 10.76
N ILE A 139 20.03 -17.22 10.30
CA ILE A 139 19.67 -18.63 10.53
C ILE A 139 20.64 -19.56 9.80
N GLY A 140 20.92 -19.26 8.53
CA GLY A 140 21.80 -20.07 7.69
C GLY A 140 23.25 -20.10 8.22
N VAL A 141 23.77 -18.94 8.62
CA VAL A 141 25.12 -18.84 9.21
C VAL A 141 25.20 -19.60 10.54
N ALA A 142 24.21 -19.41 11.43
CA ALA A 142 24.19 -20.13 12.71
C ALA A 142 24.06 -21.66 12.54
N ALA A 143 23.35 -22.11 11.52
CA ALA A 143 23.28 -23.54 11.19
C ALA A 143 24.60 -24.09 10.66
N HIS A 144 25.30 -23.31 9.81
CA HIS A 144 26.62 -23.67 9.30
C HIS A 144 27.65 -23.79 10.43
N ASP A 145 27.71 -22.80 11.32
CA ASP A 145 28.69 -22.76 12.45
C ASP A 145 28.49 -23.92 13.42
N LYS A 146 27.24 -24.40 13.58
CA LYS A 146 26.95 -25.58 14.44
C LYS A 146 27.32 -26.92 13.79
N ALA A 147 27.47 -26.94 12.47
CA ALA A 147 27.78 -28.17 11.74
C ALA A 147 29.29 -28.43 11.60
N GLN A 148 30.13 -27.47 12.01
CA GLN A 148 31.59 -27.55 12.04
C GLN A 148 32.11 -28.04 13.40
#